data_0ea2cb4b45d590b2084e72f749e87170
#
_entry.id   0ea2cb4b45d590b2084e72f749e87170
#
_cell.length_a   1.000
_cell.length_b   1.000
_cell.length_c   1.000
_cell.angle_alpha   90.00
_cell.angle_beta   90.00
_cell.angle_gamma   90.00
#
_symmetry.space_group_name_H-M   'P 1'
#
loop_
_entity.id
_entity.type
_entity.pdbx_description
1 polymer ?
#
loop_
_entity_poly.entity_id
_entity_poly.type
_entity_poly.pdbx_seq_one_letter_code
_entity_poly.pdbx_strand_id
1 'polypeptide(L)'
;DYALISNERNGSFQILDLTTFTATDPVTVENDLPDGWKVDGRKSTKRTEPEEAAVVEKDGHIYALMALQESHAVIVYDVTDPANIIFDSVSEAGIGWEADNAPEGSSDIGSEGLGAHPTNGMVFSANEREGSVTMFSAAWARE
;
A
#
# COMPACT_ATOMS: atom_id res chain seq x y z
N ASP A 1 -21.96 -2.67 0.41
CA ASP A 1 -20.85 -2.85 -0.54
C ASP A 1 -19.96 -1.62 -0.51
N TYR A 2 -18.62 -1.82 -0.56
CA TYR A 2 -17.62 -0.74 -0.50
C TYR A 2 -16.61 -0.88 -1.63
N ALA A 3 -16.00 0.23 -2.02
CA ALA A 3 -14.84 0.28 -2.91
C ALA A 3 -13.67 0.96 -2.20
N LEU A 4 -12.46 0.40 -2.40
CA LEU A 4 -11.22 1.01 -1.97
C LEU A 4 -10.71 1.94 -3.10
N ILE A 5 -10.35 3.16 -2.75
CA ILE A 5 -9.87 4.18 -3.69
C ILE A 5 -8.49 4.64 -3.22
N SER A 6 -7.45 4.37 -3.99
CA SER A 6 -6.13 4.96 -3.79
C SER A 6 -6.06 6.33 -4.47
N ASN A 7 -5.46 7.29 -3.79
CA ASN A 7 -5.26 8.65 -4.27
C ASN A 7 -3.76 8.91 -4.42
N GLU A 8 -3.20 8.44 -5.51
CA GLU A 8 -1.77 8.45 -5.82
C GLU A 8 -1.06 9.75 -5.38
N ARG A 9 -1.43 10.88 -5.99
CA ARG A 9 -0.75 12.16 -5.77
C ARG A 9 -0.99 12.81 -4.42
N ASN A 10 -2.02 12.40 -3.71
CA ASN A 10 -2.30 12.89 -2.38
C ASN A 10 -1.67 12.02 -1.28
N GLY A 11 -1.09 10.87 -1.64
CA GLY A 11 -0.53 9.92 -0.69
C GLY A 11 -1.58 9.40 0.31
N SER A 12 -2.80 9.16 -0.15
CA SER A 12 -3.92 8.78 0.72
C SER A 12 -4.80 7.72 0.07
N PHE A 13 -5.70 7.15 0.87
CA PHE A 13 -6.78 6.32 0.36
C PHE A 13 -8.11 6.66 1.06
N GLN A 14 -9.20 6.20 0.49
CA GLN A 14 -10.56 6.35 1.01
C GLN A 14 -11.35 5.06 0.77
N ILE A 15 -12.40 4.86 1.56
CA ILE A 15 -13.39 3.82 1.32
C ILE A 15 -14.70 4.48 0.91
N LEU A 16 -15.22 4.07 -0.24
CA LEU A 16 -16.49 4.55 -0.79
C LEU A 16 -17.60 3.54 -0.46
N ASP A 17 -18.63 3.97 0.23
CA ASP A 17 -19.86 3.22 0.36
C ASP A 17 -20.63 3.28 -0.97
N LEU A 18 -20.81 2.14 -1.63
CA LEU A 18 -21.47 2.02 -2.93
C LEU A 18 -23.00 2.13 -2.84
N THR A 19 -23.56 2.10 -1.63
CA THR A 19 -25.02 2.28 -1.40
C THR A 19 -25.38 3.76 -1.28
N THR A 20 -24.58 4.49 -0.52
CA THR A 20 -24.83 5.92 -0.24
C THR A 20 -24.03 6.86 -1.14
N PHE A 21 -23.01 6.34 -1.83
CA PHE A 21 -22.01 7.10 -2.60
C PHE A 21 -21.28 8.14 -1.75
N THR A 22 -21.07 7.83 -0.48
CA THR A 22 -20.26 8.66 0.42
C THR A 22 -18.90 8.00 0.69
N ALA A 23 -17.84 8.78 0.68
CA ALA A 23 -16.50 8.31 1.00
C ALA A 23 -16.15 8.67 2.46
N THR A 24 -15.25 7.87 3.06
CA THR A 24 -14.61 8.22 4.33
C THR A 24 -13.74 9.47 4.17
N ASP A 25 -13.31 10.07 5.27
CA ASP A 25 -12.21 11.02 5.23
C ASP A 25 -10.95 10.33 4.67
N PRO A 26 -10.08 11.07 3.94
CA PRO A 26 -8.84 10.50 3.43
C PRO A 26 -7.90 10.06 4.55
N VAL A 27 -7.41 8.83 4.48
CA VAL A 27 -6.33 8.33 5.32
C VAL A 27 -5.00 8.67 4.63
N THR A 28 -4.19 9.51 5.25
CA THR A 28 -2.87 9.89 4.73
C THR A 28 -1.83 8.84 5.13
N VAL A 29 -1.40 8.05 4.16
CA VAL A 29 -0.54 6.88 4.37
C VAL A 29 0.82 7.24 4.98
N GLU A 30 1.38 8.39 4.62
CA GLU A 30 2.68 8.86 5.13
C GLU A 30 2.71 9.00 6.67
N ASN A 31 1.55 9.26 7.29
CA ASN A 31 1.46 9.43 8.74
C ASN A 31 1.69 8.12 9.51
N ASP A 32 1.50 6.98 8.85
CA ASP A 32 1.59 5.66 9.45
C ASP A 32 2.91 4.93 9.09
N LEU A 33 3.77 5.57 8.30
CA LEU A 33 5.10 5.04 8.04
C LEU A 33 5.98 5.17 9.29
N PRO A 34 6.80 4.15 9.61
CA PRO A 34 7.74 4.20 10.73
C PRO A 34 8.71 5.38 10.62
N ASP A 35 9.15 5.89 11.77
CA ASP A 35 10.17 6.94 11.86
C ASP A 35 11.42 6.55 11.05
N GLY A 36 11.85 7.44 10.17
CA GLY A 36 13.01 7.22 9.30
C GLY A 36 12.74 6.41 8.05
N TRP A 37 11.48 6.01 7.79
CA TRP A 37 11.11 5.39 6.52
C TRP A 37 11.41 6.35 5.36
N LYS A 38 12.10 5.84 4.38
CA LYS A 38 12.50 6.67 3.25
C LYS A 38 11.33 6.81 2.26
N VAL A 39 11.23 7.99 1.69
CA VAL A 39 10.37 8.31 0.56
C VAL A 39 11.26 8.96 -0.50
N ASP A 40 11.06 8.61 -1.76
CA ASP A 40 11.83 9.15 -2.88
C ASP A 40 11.95 10.68 -2.84
N GLY A 41 13.00 11.20 -3.46
CA GLY A 41 13.30 12.64 -3.53
C GLY A 41 12.21 13.50 -4.18
N ARG A 42 11.21 12.88 -4.82
CA ARG A 42 10.01 13.55 -5.38
C ARG A 42 8.89 13.77 -4.36
N LYS A 43 9.14 13.47 -3.09
CA LYS A 43 8.18 13.59 -1.98
C LYS A 43 7.31 14.86 -2.02
N SER A 44 7.89 15.99 -2.40
CA SER A 44 7.17 17.27 -2.46
C SER A 44 6.06 17.31 -3.52
N THR A 45 6.12 16.44 -4.52
CA THR A 45 5.19 16.43 -5.66
C THR A 45 4.33 15.16 -5.72
N LYS A 46 4.82 14.05 -5.20
CA LYS A 46 4.21 12.73 -5.36
C LYS A 46 3.91 12.03 -4.02
N ARG A 47 4.57 12.41 -2.94
CA ARG A 47 4.47 11.78 -1.62
C ARG A 47 4.86 10.29 -1.66
N THR A 48 4.05 9.42 -1.05
CA THR A 48 4.27 7.97 -1.02
C THR A 48 3.74 7.24 -2.24
N GLU A 49 2.94 7.90 -3.08
CA GLU A 49 2.24 7.34 -4.24
C GLU A 49 1.64 5.95 -3.98
N PRO A 50 0.50 5.86 -3.26
CA PRO A 50 -0.28 4.62 -3.19
C PRO A 50 -0.94 4.38 -4.55
N GLU A 51 -0.24 3.65 -5.43
CA GLU A 51 -0.61 3.52 -6.84
C GLU A 51 -1.58 2.39 -7.07
N GLU A 52 -1.29 1.22 -6.51
CA GLU A 52 -2.14 0.05 -6.63
C GLU A 52 -2.73 -0.34 -5.27
N ALA A 53 -3.96 -0.84 -5.32
CA ALA A 53 -4.68 -1.28 -4.14
C ALA A 53 -5.29 -2.68 -4.32
N ALA A 54 -5.27 -3.46 -3.25
CA ALA A 54 -5.91 -4.76 -3.19
C ALA A 54 -6.71 -4.92 -1.89
N VAL A 55 -7.66 -5.83 -1.89
CA VAL A 55 -8.45 -6.17 -0.71
C VAL A 55 -8.32 -7.66 -0.45
N VAL A 56 -8.10 -8.02 0.82
CA VAL A 56 -8.03 -9.41 1.28
C VAL A 56 -8.99 -9.57 2.45
N GLU A 57 -9.78 -10.65 2.41
CA GLU A 57 -10.54 -11.10 3.57
C GLU A 57 -9.78 -12.26 4.24
N LYS A 58 -9.52 -12.14 5.53
CA LYS A 58 -8.88 -13.18 6.31
C LYS A 58 -9.36 -13.19 7.74
N ASP A 59 -9.72 -14.37 8.24
CA ASP A 59 -10.13 -14.63 9.63
C ASP A 59 -11.27 -13.71 10.12
N GLY A 60 -12.15 -13.31 9.19
CA GLY A 60 -13.29 -12.43 9.46
C GLY A 60 -12.96 -10.94 9.44
N HIS A 61 -11.73 -10.57 9.12
CA HIS A 61 -11.30 -9.20 8.90
C HIS A 61 -11.14 -8.89 7.41
N ILE A 62 -11.34 -7.64 7.07
CA ILE A 62 -11.12 -7.10 5.71
C ILE A 62 -9.91 -6.18 5.76
N TYR A 63 -8.91 -6.47 4.96
CA TYR A 63 -7.68 -5.69 4.88
C TYR A 63 -7.59 -4.96 3.54
N ALA A 64 -7.27 -3.67 3.61
CA ALA A 64 -6.87 -2.86 2.46
C ALA A 64 -5.34 -2.83 2.39
N LEU A 65 -4.81 -3.13 1.22
CA LEU A 65 -3.38 -3.12 0.96
C LEU A 65 -3.10 -2.11 -0.15
N MET A 66 -2.06 -1.31 0.01
CA MET A 66 -1.60 -0.39 -1.03
C MET A 66 -0.12 -0.58 -1.30
N ALA A 67 0.21 -0.63 -2.58
CA ALA A 67 1.59 -0.54 -3.04
C ALA A 67 2.01 0.93 -3.06
N LEU A 68 3.10 1.24 -2.38
CA LEU A 68 3.66 2.59 -2.25
C LEU A 68 4.88 2.72 -3.17
N GLN A 69 4.68 3.25 -4.37
CA GLN A 69 5.74 3.34 -5.37
C GLN A 69 6.95 4.12 -4.87
N GLU A 70 6.74 5.31 -4.33
CA GLU A 70 7.81 6.19 -3.87
C GLU A 70 8.41 5.80 -2.51
N SER A 71 7.90 4.74 -1.90
CA SER A 71 8.36 4.25 -0.58
C SER A 71 8.81 2.80 -0.60
N HIS A 72 8.80 2.12 -1.75
CA HIS A 72 9.19 0.71 -1.90
C HIS A 72 8.52 -0.21 -0.88
N ALA A 73 7.24 -0.06 -0.70
CA ALA A 73 6.53 -0.73 0.37
C ALA A 73 5.15 -1.21 -0.03
N VAL A 74 4.66 -2.18 0.73
CA VAL A 74 3.23 -2.50 0.81
C VAL A 74 2.77 -2.18 2.22
N ILE A 75 1.75 -1.33 2.33
CA ILE A 75 1.13 -0.96 3.61
C ILE A 75 -0.24 -1.61 3.74
N VAL A 76 -0.59 -2.00 4.95
CA VAL A 76 -1.80 -2.76 5.27
C VAL A 76 -2.63 -2.03 6.33
N TYR A 77 -3.93 -1.95 6.10
CA TYR A 77 -4.91 -1.44 7.06
C TYR A 77 -6.04 -2.44 7.25
N ASP A 78 -6.46 -2.63 8.49
CA ASP A 78 -7.74 -3.27 8.80
C ASP A 78 -8.87 -2.27 8.51
N VAL A 79 -9.74 -2.62 7.60
CA VAL A 79 -10.87 -1.82 7.14
C VAL A 79 -12.22 -2.55 7.36
N THR A 80 -12.22 -3.52 8.26
CA THR A 80 -13.42 -4.30 8.62
C THR A 80 -14.57 -3.38 9.03
N ASP A 81 -14.25 -2.33 9.78
CA ASP A 81 -15.15 -1.21 10.06
C ASP A 81 -14.65 0.05 9.33
N PRO A 82 -15.28 0.46 8.22
CA PRO A 82 -14.88 1.65 7.49
C PRO A 82 -14.93 2.96 8.29
N ALA A 83 -15.68 2.98 9.39
CA ALA A 83 -15.72 4.13 10.29
C ALA A 83 -14.53 4.17 11.27
N ASN A 84 -13.76 3.07 11.38
CA ASN A 84 -12.62 2.93 12.28
C ASN A 84 -11.49 2.18 11.59
N ILE A 85 -10.85 2.83 10.62
CA ILE A 85 -9.72 2.30 9.87
C ILE A 85 -8.48 2.22 10.76
N ILE A 86 -7.85 1.06 10.84
CA ILE A 86 -6.71 0.80 11.73
C ILE A 86 -5.48 0.43 10.90
N PHE A 87 -4.38 1.16 11.08
CA PHE A 87 -3.07 0.74 10.55
C PHE A 87 -2.68 -0.62 11.15
N ASP A 88 -2.28 -1.55 10.30
CA ASP A 88 -1.82 -2.88 10.71
C ASP A 88 -0.31 -3.01 10.58
N SER A 89 0.22 -2.88 9.38
CA SER A 89 1.64 -3.08 9.12
C SER A 89 2.11 -2.42 7.83
N VAL A 90 3.43 -2.31 7.70
CA VAL A 90 4.11 -1.95 6.45
C VAL A 90 5.30 -2.87 6.24
N SER A 91 5.55 -3.28 5.02
CA SER A 91 6.67 -4.15 4.65
C SER A 91 7.36 -3.62 3.39
N GLU A 92 8.69 -3.72 3.37
CA GLU A 92 9.46 -3.38 2.17
C GLU A 92 9.11 -4.33 1.01
N ALA A 93 9.07 -3.78 -0.20
CA ALA A 93 8.88 -4.50 -1.46
C ALA A 93 10.18 -4.48 -2.27
N GLY A 94 10.42 -5.54 -3.04
CA GLY A 94 11.63 -5.65 -3.85
C GLY A 94 12.90 -5.78 -3.01
N ILE A 95 13.97 -5.17 -3.48
CA ILE A 95 15.26 -5.08 -2.77
C ILE A 95 15.28 -3.92 -1.77
N GLY A 96 14.14 -3.22 -1.61
CA GLY A 96 14.03 -2.08 -0.72
C GLY A 96 15.02 -0.97 -1.05
N TRP A 97 15.38 -0.20 -0.02
CA TRP A 97 16.31 0.93 -0.16
C TRP A 97 17.79 0.54 -0.27
N GLU A 98 18.13 -0.73 -0.22
CA GLU A 98 19.50 -1.18 -0.49
C GLU A 98 19.91 -1.00 -1.97
N ALA A 99 18.96 -0.64 -2.81
CA ALA A 99 19.18 -0.22 -4.18
C ALA A 99 19.89 1.15 -4.32
N ASP A 100 20.85 1.46 -3.47
CA ASP A 100 21.77 2.61 -3.65
C ASP A 100 22.51 2.61 -5.00
N ASN A 101 22.27 1.58 -5.80
CA ASN A 101 22.72 1.43 -7.18
C ASN A 101 21.65 1.76 -8.23
N ALA A 102 20.50 2.26 -7.83
CA ALA A 102 19.56 2.80 -8.80
C ALA A 102 20.23 3.97 -9.55
N PRO A 103 20.21 4.02 -10.88
CA PRO A 103 20.85 5.08 -11.64
C PRO A 103 20.38 6.44 -11.14
N GLU A 104 21.33 7.36 -10.94
CA GLU A 104 21.03 8.73 -10.51
C GLU A 104 19.95 9.35 -11.42
N GLY A 105 18.88 9.86 -10.84
CA GLY A 105 17.74 10.41 -11.59
C GLY A 105 16.66 9.39 -11.97
N SER A 106 16.76 8.19 -11.49
CA SER A 106 15.75 7.17 -11.68
C SER A 106 14.65 7.30 -10.61
N SER A 107 13.51 7.74 -11.03
CA SER A 107 12.42 8.19 -10.17
C SER A 107 11.33 7.14 -9.88
N ASP A 108 11.38 6.01 -10.52
CA ASP A 108 10.30 5.01 -10.45
C ASP A 108 10.88 3.66 -10.02
N ILE A 109 11.12 3.48 -8.72
CA ILE A 109 11.82 2.29 -8.21
C ILE A 109 10.90 1.39 -7.39
N GLY A 110 9.61 1.62 -7.41
CA GLY A 110 8.73 1.03 -6.44
C GLY A 110 7.86 -0.11 -6.93
N SER A 111 7.00 -0.49 -6.04
CA SER A 111 5.92 -1.43 -6.27
C SER A 111 4.82 -0.75 -7.09
N GLU A 112 4.67 -1.13 -8.35
CA GLU A 112 3.63 -0.59 -9.23
C GLU A 112 2.43 -1.52 -9.44
N GLY A 113 2.58 -2.78 -9.12
CA GLY A 113 1.49 -3.74 -9.24
C GLY A 113 1.24 -4.45 -7.93
N LEU A 114 -0.02 -4.64 -7.56
CA LEU A 114 -0.40 -5.38 -6.38
C LEU A 114 -1.48 -6.40 -6.72
N GLY A 115 -1.21 -7.66 -6.43
CA GLY A 115 -2.16 -8.74 -6.56
C GLY A 115 -2.37 -9.45 -5.23
N ALA A 116 -3.60 -9.80 -4.91
CA ALA A 116 -3.90 -10.54 -3.70
C ALA A 116 -4.66 -11.82 -4.02
N HIS A 117 -4.29 -12.92 -3.36
CA HIS A 117 -5.08 -14.14 -3.43
C HIS A 117 -6.28 -14.00 -2.49
N PRO A 118 -7.50 -14.15 -2.98
CA PRO A 118 -8.70 -13.73 -2.26
C PRO A 118 -8.98 -14.47 -0.95
N THR A 119 -8.38 -15.65 -0.73
CA THR A 119 -8.75 -16.50 0.40
C THR A 119 -7.58 -17.00 1.25
N ASN A 120 -6.34 -16.91 0.81
CA ASN A 120 -5.20 -17.42 1.57
C ASN A 120 -4.29 -16.31 2.13
N GLY A 121 -4.62 -15.06 1.86
CA GLY A 121 -3.89 -13.90 2.33
C GLY A 121 -2.50 -13.72 1.68
N MET A 122 -2.17 -14.45 0.62
CA MET A 122 -0.94 -14.20 -0.13
C MET A 122 -1.09 -12.94 -0.97
N VAL A 123 -0.09 -12.09 -0.92
CA VAL A 123 -0.05 -10.84 -1.68
C VAL A 123 1.23 -10.81 -2.49
N PHE A 124 1.16 -10.29 -3.70
CA PHE A 124 2.26 -10.18 -4.63
C PHE A 124 2.40 -8.73 -5.05
N SER A 125 3.61 -8.19 -4.92
CA SER A 125 3.97 -6.89 -5.45
C SER A 125 4.84 -7.05 -6.68
N ALA A 126 4.48 -6.41 -7.77
CA ALA A 126 5.33 -6.30 -8.96
C ALA A 126 6.21 -5.05 -8.84
N ASN A 127 7.51 -5.25 -8.86
CA ASN A 127 8.50 -4.19 -8.70
C ASN A 127 9.08 -3.87 -10.08
N GLU A 128 8.57 -2.81 -10.71
CA GLU A 128 8.78 -2.53 -12.12
C GLU A 128 10.26 -2.45 -12.50
N ARG A 129 11.01 -1.65 -11.80
CA ARG A 129 12.42 -1.39 -12.14
C ARG A 129 13.35 -2.55 -11.94
N GLU A 130 13.12 -3.29 -10.88
CA GLU A 130 13.91 -4.48 -10.58
C GLU A 130 13.54 -5.64 -11.49
N GLY A 131 12.36 -5.59 -12.13
CA GLY A 131 11.79 -6.71 -12.86
C GLY A 131 11.55 -7.92 -11.94
N SER A 132 11.23 -7.67 -10.68
CA SER A 132 11.05 -8.69 -9.65
C SER A 132 9.61 -8.74 -9.14
N VAL A 133 9.27 -9.81 -8.43
CA VAL A 133 8.01 -9.96 -7.71
C VAL A 133 8.32 -10.29 -6.26
N THR A 134 7.79 -9.49 -5.34
CA THR A 134 7.86 -9.78 -3.91
C THR A 134 6.57 -10.47 -3.48
N MET A 135 6.71 -11.55 -2.72
CA MET A 135 5.59 -12.29 -2.15
C MET A 135 5.54 -12.05 -0.65
N PHE A 136 4.39 -11.61 -0.17
CA PHE A 136 4.10 -11.43 1.25
C PHE A 136 3.18 -12.54 1.72
N SER A 137 3.52 -13.15 2.85
CA SER A 137 2.59 -14.04 3.55
C SER A 137 1.70 -13.23 4.49
N ALA A 138 0.49 -13.68 4.74
CA ALA A 138 -0.46 -12.99 5.61
C ALA A 138 -0.09 -13.03 7.11
N ALA A 139 1.19 -12.92 7.45
CA ALA A 139 1.65 -12.83 8.84
C ALA A 139 1.22 -11.52 9.54
N TRP A 140 0.72 -10.56 8.77
CA TRP A 140 0.14 -9.32 9.28
C TRP A 140 -1.27 -9.48 9.85
N ALA A 141 -2.00 -10.50 9.47
CA ALA A 141 -3.32 -10.69 10.06
C ALA A 141 -3.19 -11.01 11.55
N ARG A 142 -3.80 -10.17 12.38
CA ARG A 142 -3.83 -10.35 13.83
C ARG A 142 -4.49 -11.69 14.18
N GLU A 143 -3.88 -12.44 15.10
CA GLU A 143 -4.51 -13.59 15.74
C GLU A 143 -5.62 -13.15 16.70
#